data_f88dcf4d2a3cdb3f649a901468aa3b6f
#
_entry.id   f88dcf4d2a3cdb3f649a901468aa3b6f
#
_cell.length_a   1.000
_cell.length_b   1.000
_cell.length_c   1.000
_cell.angle_alpha   90.00
_cell.angle_beta   90.00
_cell.angle_gamma   90.00
#
_symmetry.space_group_name_H-M   'P 1'
#
loop_
_entity.id
_entity.type
_entity.pdbx_description
1 polymer ?
#
loop_
_entity_poly.entity_id
_entity_poly.type
_entity_poly.pdbx_seq_one_letter_code
_entity_poly.pdbx_strand_id
1 'polypeptide(L)'
;IELDVIKSLLDNTLSSRLTVPACDLVVAFGFLHHVPGAKKRTELLRTLLEKTKPGGFVCISFWQFMNSQKLAAKAQKTTDQGLCALGIDASELEEHDYLIGWQDKADTWRYCHHFSQEELDELLGSLGSDVRVCAQFSADGKDNNLNRYVILQRL
;
A
#
# COMPACT_ATOMS: atom_id res chain seq x y z
N ILE A 1 14.89 13.90 -5.84
CA ILE A 1 13.68 14.18 -6.64
C ILE A 1 12.54 14.32 -5.66
N GLU A 2 11.80 15.42 -5.75
CA GLU A 2 10.50 15.58 -5.12
C GLU A 2 9.43 15.15 -6.12
N LEU A 3 8.62 14.15 -5.79
CA LEU A 3 7.63 13.57 -6.68
C LEU A 3 6.39 13.15 -5.88
N ASP A 4 5.22 13.64 -6.26
CA ASP A 4 3.95 13.09 -5.84
C ASP A 4 3.72 11.76 -6.59
N VAL A 5 4.08 10.66 -5.91
CA VAL A 5 4.02 9.31 -6.48
C VAL A 5 2.57 8.89 -6.74
N ILE A 6 1.65 9.19 -5.82
CA ILE A 6 0.24 8.79 -5.96
C ILE A 6 -0.38 9.51 -7.15
N LYS A 7 -0.25 10.84 -7.21
CA LYS A 7 -0.74 11.60 -8.36
C LYS A 7 -0.15 11.10 -9.67
N SER A 8 1.16 10.88 -9.72
CA SER A 8 1.85 10.40 -10.93
C SER A 8 1.40 9.01 -11.35
N LEU A 9 1.08 8.16 -10.38
CA LEU A 9 0.55 6.81 -10.63
C LEU A 9 -0.89 6.88 -11.19
N LEU A 10 -1.74 7.73 -10.62
CA LEU A 10 -3.11 7.93 -11.09
C LEU A 10 -3.16 8.54 -12.48
N ASP A 11 -2.27 9.49 -12.76
CA ASP A 11 -2.13 10.15 -14.09
C ASP A 11 -1.39 9.27 -15.13
N ASN A 12 -0.97 8.03 -14.80
CA ASN A 12 -0.15 7.15 -15.65
C ASN A 12 1.17 7.77 -16.09
N THR A 13 1.75 8.66 -15.30
CA THR A 13 3.02 9.35 -15.60
C THR A 13 4.19 8.93 -14.70
N LEU A 14 3.98 7.98 -13.79
CA LEU A 14 4.99 7.60 -12.81
C LEU A 14 6.29 7.13 -13.45
N SER A 15 6.22 6.21 -14.41
CA SER A 15 7.41 5.66 -15.09
C SER A 15 8.25 6.73 -15.79
N SER A 16 7.60 7.73 -16.41
CA SER A 16 8.30 8.84 -17.09
C SER A 16 8.87 9.88 -16.14
N ARG A 17 8.24 10.08 -14.98
CA ARG A 17 8.65 11.09 -13.99
C ARG A 17 9.64 10.55 -12.95
N LEU A 18 9.62 9.25 -12.67
CA LEU A 18 10.55 8.61 -11.76
C LEU A 18 11.88 8.30 -12.47
N THR A 19 12.67 9.32 -12.71
CA THR A 19 13.92 9.26 -13.48
C THR A 19 15.16 8.87 -12.67
N VAL A 20 14.98 8.29 -11.48
CA VAL A 20 16.08 7.78 -10.66
C VAL A 20 16.71 6.52 -11.29
N PRO A 21 18.03 6.34 -11.18
CA PRO A 21 18.68 5.10 -11.61
C PRO A 21 18.21 3.91 -10.77
N ALA A 22 18.39 2.70 -11.29
CA ALA A 22 18.15 1.49 -10.51
C ALA A 22 19.13 1.39 -9.33
N CYS A 23 18.60 0.98 -8.17
CA CYS A 23 19.29 0.91 -6.89
C CYS A 23 19.48 -0.54 -6.43
N ASP A 24 20.42 -0.78 -5.52
CA ASP A 24 20.60 -2.10 -4.90
C ASP A 24 19.52 -2.42 -3.88
N LEU A 25 18.90 -1.37 -3.31
CA LEU A 25 17.80 -1.45 -2.35
C LEU A 25 16.74 -0.39 -2.66
N VAL A 26 15.49 -0.81 -2.72
CA VAL A 26 14.30 0.06 -2.81
C VAL A 26 13.41 -0.23 -1.61
N VAL A 27 12.90 0.81 -0.97
CA VAL A 27 12.09 0.69 0.25
C VAL A 27 10.79 1.45 0.11
N ALA A 28 9.68 0.81 0.49
CA ALA A 28 8.34 1.42 0.52
C ALA A 28 7.61 1.03 1.82
N PHE A 29 7.91 1.75 2.90
CA PHE A 29 7.25 1.54 4.19
C PHE A 29 6.12 2.56 4.41
N GLY A 30 4.99 2.09 4.93
CA GLY A 30 3.84 2.92 5.25
C GLY A 30 3.24 3.65 4.04
N PHE A 31 3.33 3.10 2.84
CA PHE A 31 3.00 3.81 1.62
C PHE A 31 1.89 3.13 0.78
N LEU A 32 1.98 1.84 0.51
CA LEU A 32 1.10 1.15 -0.44
C LEU A 32 -0.39 1.22 -0.07
N HIS A 33 -0.70 1.30 1.21
CA HIS A 33 -2.08 1.43 1.68
C HIS A 33 -2.74 2.78 1.35
N HIS A 34 -1.98 3.75 0.84
CA HIS A 34 -2.52 5.01 0.34
C HIS A 34 -2.80 4.99 -1.18
N VAL A 35 -2.48 3.90 -1.86
CA VAL A 35 -2.68 3.76 -3.31
C VAL A 35 -4.06 3.15 -3.59
N PRO A 36 -5.00 3.91 -4.17
CA PRO A 36 -6.32 3.39 -4.50
C PRO A 36 -6.26 2.47 -5.73
N GLY A 37 -7.02 1.39 -5.66
CA GLY A 37 -7.20 0.45 -6.76
C GLY A 37 -6.13 -0.64 -6.86
N ALA A 38 -6.54 -1.91 -6.88
CA ALA A 38 -5.67 -3.09 -6.92
C ALA A 38 -4.69 -3.06 -8.11
N LYS A 39 -5.15 -2.59 -9.29
CA LYS A 39 -4.29 -2.44 -10.47
C LYS A 39 -3.16 -1.43 -10.23
N LYS A 40 -3.44 -0.32 -9.54
CA LYS A 40 -2.44 0.72 -9.24
C LYS A 40 -1.46 0.27 -8.17
N ARG A 41 -1.89 -0.52 -7.19
CA ARG A 41 -1.01 -1.16 -6.21
C ARG A 41 -0.02 -2.12 -6.90
N THR A 42 -0.51 -2.94 -7.84
CA THR A 42 0.34 -3.83 -8.65
C THR A 42 1.31 -3.06 -9.56
N GLU A 43 0.84 -2.00 -10.23
CA GLU A 43 1.67 -1.13 -11.08
C GLU A 43 2.81 -0.49 -10.28
N LEU A 44 2.50 0.05 -9.09
CA LEU A 44 3.52 0.60 -8.21
C LEU A 44 4.56 -0.44 -7.81
N LEU A 45 4.12 -1.63 -7.40
CA LEU A 45 5.04 -2.70 -7.00
C LEU A 45 5.98 -3.11 -8.14
N ARG A 46 5.46 -3.21 -9.36
CA ARG A 46 6.29 -3.46 -10.56
C ARG A 46 7.28 -2.32 -10.82
N THR A 47 6.84 -1.07 -10.68
CA THR A 47 7.73 0.09 -10.80
C THR A 47 8.86 0.07 -9.78
N LEU A 48 8.58 -0.30 -8.52
CA LEU A 48 9.63 -0.46 -7.49
C LEU A 48 10.64 -1.56 -7.87
N LEU A 49 10.17 -2.69 -8.40
CA LEU A 49 11.02 -3.77 -8.91
C LEU A 49 11.86 -3.32 -10.12
N GLU A 50 11.28 -2.57 -11.06
CA GLU A 50 12.02 -2.02 -12.21
C GLU A 50 13.13 -1.04 -11.77
N LYS A 51 12.94 -0.32 -10.66
CA LYS A 51 13.95 0.57 -10.07
C LYS A 51 14.94 -0.15 -9.17
N THR A 52 14.86 -1.46 -9.08
CA THR A 52 15.81 -2.32 -8.37
C THR A 52 16.72 -2.99 -9.39
N LYS A 53 18.04 -3.02 -9.13
CA LYS A 53 18.99 -3.73 -9.98
C LYS A 53 18.76 -5.26 -9.95
N PRO A 54 19.13 -6.03 -10.97
CA PRO A 54 19.21 -7.48 -10.86
C PRO A 54 20.06 -7.89 -9.65
N GLY A 55 19.57 -8.82 -8.84
CA GLY A 55 20.15 -9.21 -7.56
C GLY A 55 19.84 -8.31 -6.38
N GLY A 56 19.29 -7.12 -6.61
CA GLY A 56 18.90 -6.16 -5.58
C GLY A 56 17.58 -6.50 -4.89
N PHE A 57 17.23 -5.72 -3.88
CA PHE A 57 16.10 -5.99 -3.00
C PHE A 57 15.05 -4.88 -2.97
N VAL A 58 13.79 -5.27 -2.80
CA VAL A 58 12.68 -4.37 -2.47
C VAL A 58 12.15 -4.76 -1.09
N CYS A 59 12.09 -3.80 -0.16
CA CYS A 59 11.52 -4.00 1.16
C CYS A 59 10.22 -3.18 1.28
N ILE A 60 9.13 -3.85 1.59
CA ILE A 60 7.79 -3.24 1.59
C ILE A 60 7.08 -3.56 2.90
N SER A 61 6.26 -2.62 3.39
CA SER A 61 5.28 -2.90 4.42
C SER A 61 3.85 -2.72 3.91
N PHE A 62 3.00 -3.66 4.27
CA PHE A 62 1.57 -3.68 3.98
C PHE A 62 0.79 -3.52 5.28
N TRP A 63 -0.03 -2.51 5.37
CA TRP A 63 -0.75 -2.20 6.60
C TRP A 63 -1.97 -3.10 6.78
N GLN A 64 -2.01 -3.86 7.88
CA GLN A 64 -3.05 -4.82 8.24
C GLN A 64 -3.83 -4.33 9.47
N PHE A 65 -4.30 -3.08 9.44
CA PHE A 65 -4.89 -2.41 10.60
C PHE A 65 -6.19 -3.04 11.11
N MET A 66 -6.88 -3.83 10.30
CA MET A 66 -8.06 -4.58 10.75
C MET A 66 -7.72 -5.69 11.75
N ASN A 67 -6.44 -6.08 11.87
CA ASN A 67 -5.97 -6.99 12.91
C ASN A 67 -6.05 -6.36 14.33
N SER A 68 -6.20 -5.05 14.43
CA SER A 68 -6.43 -4.35 15.70
C SER A 68 -7.90 -3.96 15.84
N GLN A 69 -8.59 -4.52 16.84
CA GLN A 69 -10.00 -4.17 17.10
C GLN A 69 -10.23 -2.67 17.23
N LYS A 70 -9.30 -1.95 17.89
CA LYS A 70 -9.40 -0.50 18.05
C LYS A 70 -9.30 0.25 16.70
N LEU A 71 -8.36 -0.16 15.85
CA LEU A 71 -8.19 0.48 14.53
C LEU A 71 -9.31 0.06 13.58
N ALA A 72 -9.77 -1.18 13.62
CA ALA A 72 -10.91 -1.66 12.85
C ALA A 72 -12.18 -0.87 13.16
N ALA A 73 -12.52 -0.73 14.45
CA ALA A 73 -13.68 0.05 14.88
C ALA A 73 -13.57 1.53 14.49
N LYS A 74 -12.36 2.12 14.59
CA LYS A 74 -12.12 3.49 14.13
C LYS A 74 -12.30 3.59 12.62
N ALA A 75 -11.70 2.69 11.85
CA ALA A 75 -11.77 2.70 10.39
C ALA A 75 -13.22 2.62 9.90
N GLN A 76 -14.01 1.68 10.43
CA GLN A 76 -15.42 1.53 10.08
C GLN A 76 -16.20 2.84 10.35
N LYS A 77 -16.12 3.32 11.60
CA LYS A 77 -16.82 4.54 12.01
C LYS A 77 -16.45 5.77 11.16
N THR A 78 -15.15 5.97 10.91
CA THR A 78 -14.69 7.15 10.17
C THR A 78 -14.96 7.03 8.67
N THR A 79 -15.04 5.81 8.12
CA THR A 79 -15.45 5.59 6.73
C THR A 79 -16.89 6.03 6.52
N ASP A 80 -17.83 5.58 7.36
CA ASP A 80 -19.24 5.98 7.25
C ASP A 80 -19.39 7.51 7.33
N GLN A 81 -18.67 8.14 8.26
CA GLN A 81 -18.66 9.60 8.41
C GLN A 81 -18.06 10.30 7.17
N GLY A 82 -16.95 9.79 6.65
CA GLY A 82 -16.26 10.36 5.49
C GLY A 82 -17.08 10.25 4.22
N LEU A 83 -17.70 9.09 3.96
CA LEU A 83 -18.59 8.89 2.81
C LEU A 83 -19.74 9.91 2.83
N CYS A 84 -20.41 10.04 3.99
CA CYS A 84 -21.49 10.99 4.14
C CYS A 84 -21.04 12.45 3.95
N ALA A 85 -19.94 12.85 4.57
CA ALA A 85 -19.45 14.23 4.53
C ALA A 85 -18.90 14.64 3.16
N LEU A 86 -18.31 13.72 2.43
CA LEU A 86 -17.72 13.96 1.10
C LEU A 86 -18.70 13.71 -0.06
N GLY A 87 -19.89 13.14 0.24
CA GLY A 87 -20.87 12.79 -0.77
C GLY A 87 -20.38 11.67 -1.72
N ILE A 88 -19.53 10.75 -1.22
CA ILE A 88 -18.99 9.61 -1.96
C ILE A 88 -19.95 8.43 -1.77
N ASP A 89 -20.31 7.75 -2.87
CA ASP A 89 -21.06 6.51 -2.79
C ASP A 89 -20.16 5.37 -2.31
N ALA A 90 -20.67 4.52 -1.41
CA ALA A 90 -19.91 3.41 -0.88
C ALA A 90 -19.42 2.42 -1.95
N SER A 91 -20.12 2.34 -3.09
CA SER A 91 -19.71 1.52 -4.23
C SER A 91 -18.47 2.04 -4.97
N GLU A 92 -18.02 3.25 -4.67
CA GLU A 92 -16.76 3.80 -5.22
C GLU A 92 -15.52 3.27 -4.47
N LEU A 93 -15.69 2.66 -3.30
CA LEU A 93 -14.62 1.99 -2.57
C LEU A 93 -14.53 0.51 -2.99
N GLU A 94 -13.31 0.03 -3.20
CA GLU A 94 -13.07 -1.41 -3.35
C GLU A 94 -13.22 -2.11 -1.98
N GLU A 95 -13.33 -3.43 -2.00
CA GLU A 95 -13.27 -4.22 -0.76
C GLU A 95 -11.97 -3.88 0.01
N HIS A 96 -12.08 -3.76 1.32
CA HIS A 96 -10.97 -3.37 2.21
C HIS A 96 -10.48 -1.92 2.11
N ASP A 97 -11.18 -1.05 1.38
CA ASP A 97 -10.91 0.38 1.35
C ASP A 97 -11.63 1.14 2.47
N TYR A 98 -10.94 2.09 3.09
CA TYR A 98 -11.44 2.86 4.24
C TYR A 98 -11.06 4.33 4.14
N LEU A 99 -11.91 5.19 4.70
CA LEU A 99 -11.62 6.59 4.93
C LEU A 99 -11.30 6.78 6.42
N ILE A 100 -10.02 6.85 6.76
CA ILE A 100 -9.56 6.93 8.15
C ILE A 100 -9.34 8.39 8.55
N GLY A 101 -10.00 8.82 9.64
CA GLY A 101 -9.83 10.17 10.18
C GLY A 101 -8.39 10.45 10.62
N TRP A 102 -7.92 11.68 10.37
CA TRP A 102 -6.55 12.09 10.61
C TRP A 102 -6.41 12.96 11.86
N GLN A 103 -5.57 12.53 12.82
CA GLN A 103 -5.10 13.34 13.96
C GLN A 103 -6.19 14.08 14.75
N ASP A 104 -7.31 13.46 15.06
CA ASP A 104 -8.43 14.07 15.81
C ASP A 104 -8.96 15.39 15.20
N LYS A 105 -8.58 15.70 13.95
CA LYS A 105 -9.15 16.80 13.20
C LYS A 105 -10.54 16.41 12.70
N ALA A 106 -11.53 17.24 13.00
CA ALA A 106 -12.84 17.11 12.42
C ALA A 106 -12.74 17.29 10.89
N ASP A 107 -13.55 16.54 10.15
CA ASP A 107 -13.74 16.68 8.71
C ASP A 107 -12.46 16.47 7.87
N THR A 108 -11.54 15.64 8.36
CA THR A 108 -10.31 15.29 7.64
C THR A 108 -10.14 13.78 7.57
N TRP A 109 -10.20 13.22 6.37
CA TRP A 109 -10.04 11.80 6.12
C TRP A 109 -8.88 11.56 5.15
N ARG A 110 -8.27 10.38 5.28
CA ARG A 110 -7.33 9.85 4.30
C ARG A 110 -7.81 8.49 3.81
N TYR A 111 -7.65 8.25 2.53
CA TYR A 111 -7.84 6.92 1.97
C TYR A 111 -6.79 5.96 2.54
N CYS A 112 -7.23 4.79 2.98
CA CYS A 112 -6.35 3.69 3.39
C CYS A 112 -6.96 2.36 2.96
N HIS A 113 -6.14 1.52 2.39
CA HIS A 113 -6.46 0.15 2.06
C HIS A 113 -5.92 -0.81 3.12
N HIS A 114 -6.73 -1.76 3.57
CA HIS A 114 -6.30 -2.85 4.44
C HIS A 114 -5.88 -4.04 3.59
N PHE A 115 -4.64 -4.48 3.73
CA PHE A 115 -4.17 -5.66 3.01
C PHE A 115 -4.54 -6.94 3.76
N SER A 116 -5.45 -7.76 3.23
CA SER A 116 -5.69 -9.10 3.73
C SER A 116 -4.52 -10.04 3.41
N GLN A 117 -4.43 -11.19 4.07
CA GLN A 117 -3.37 -12.16 3.73
C GLN A 117 -3.61 -12.78 2.34
N GLU A 118 -4.86 -13.03 2.00
CA GLU A 118 -5.26 -13.57 0.71
C GLU A 118 -4.87 -12.64 -0.44
N GLU A 119 -5.16 -11.33 -0.30
CA GLU A 119 -4.75 -10.33 -1.29
C GLU A 119 -3.22 -10.25 -1.44
N LEU A 120 -2.48 -10.35 -0.34
CA LEU A 120 -1.03 -10.36 -0.38
C LEU A 120 -0.48 -11.59 -1.11
N ASP A 121 -1.05 -12.75 -0.88
CA ASP A 121 -0.63 -13.99 -1.54
C ASP A 121 -0.91 -13.92 -3.05
N GLU A 122 -2.04 -13.37 -3.46
CA GLU A 122 -2.38 -13.12 -4.87
C GLU A 122 -1.44 -12.09 -5.50
N LEU A 123 -1.21 -10.96 -4.82
CA LEU A 123 -0.33 -9.89 -5.30
C LEU A 123 1.10 -10.41 -5.52
N LEU A 124 1.65 -11.12 -4.55
CA LEU A 124 2.99 -11.68 -4.63
C LEU A 124 3.08 -12.80 -5.67
N GLY A 125 2.05 -13.63 -5.77
CA GLY A 125 1.95 -14.69 -6.80
C GLY A 125 1.90 -14.13 -8.23
N SER A 126 1.43 -12.89 -8.42
CA SER A 126 1.34 -12.23 -9.72
C SER A 126 2.65 -11.63 -10.24
N LEU A 127 3.73 -11.64 -9.44
CA LEU A 127 4.98 -10.96 -9.79
C LEU A 127 5.83 -11.67 -10.85
N GLY A 128 5.55 -12.95 -11.10
CA GLY A 128 6.32 -13.72 -12.10
C GLY A 128 7.59 -14.34 -11.56
N SER A 129 8.33 -15.01 -12.45
CA SER A 129 9.52 -15.82 -12.10
C SER A 129 10.82 -15.03 -11.95
N ASP A 130 10.82 -13.75 -12.31
CA ASP A 130 11.95 -12.83 -12.18
C ASP A 130 12.03 -12.15 -10.80
N VAL A 131 11.13 -12.54 -9.88
CA VAL A 131 11.08 -12.04 -8.51
C VAL A 131 11.03 -13.21 -7.54
N ARG A 132 11.87 -13.15 -6.51
CA ARG A 132 11.87 -14.10 -5.41
C ARG A 132 11.42 -13.45 -4.11
N VAL A 133 10.47 -14.03 -3.42
CA VAL A 133 10.14 -13.67 -2.04
C VAL A 133 11.21 -14.26 -1.11
N CYS A 134 12.03 -13.39 -0.52
CA CYS A 134 13.13 -13.81 0.36
C CYS A 134 12.69 -13.96 1.81
N ALA A 135 11.80 -13.08 2.27
CA ALA A 135 11.26 -13.14 3.63
C ALA A 135 9.89 -12.49 3.71
N GLN A 136 9.10 -12.98 4.64
CA GLN A 136 7.85 -12.37 5.07
C GLN A 136 7.73 -12.49 6.59
N PHE A 137 7.36 -11.40 7.26
CA PHE A 137 7.11 -11.41 8.71
C PHE A 137 6.13 -10.32 9.09
N SER A 138 5.43 -10.52 10.20
CA SER A 138 4.55 -9.48 10.77
C SER A 138 5.27 -8.75 11.89
N ALA A 139 4.99 -7.47 12.02
CA ALA A 139 5.51 -6.63 13.11
C ALA A 139 4.55 -5.46 13.38
N ASP A 140 4.96 -4.65 14.34
CA ASP A 140 4.30 -3.44 14.81
C ASP A 140 2.96 -3.68 15.52
N GLY A 141 2.56 -2.65 16.27
CA GLY A 141 1.41 -2.70 17.14
C GLY A 141 1.66 -3.51 18.42
N LYS A 142 0.62 -3.64 19.22
CA LYS A 142 0.70 -4.32 20.52
C LYS A 142 0.98 -5.83 20.35
N ASP A 143 0.41 -6.43 19.32
CA ASP A 143 0.45 -7.88 19.08
C ASP A 143 1.37 -8.25 17.90
N ASN A 144 2.23 -7.33 17.45
CA ASN A 144 3.16 -7.49 16.33
C ASN A 144 2.51 -7.98 15.03
N ASN A 145 1.31 -7.52 14.73
CA ASN A 145 0.53 -7.96 13.58
C ASN A 145 -0.12 -6.80 12.78
N LEU A 146 0.33 -5.56 12.99
CA LEU A 146 -0.22 -4.40 12.27
C LEU A 146 0.33 -4.21 10.89
N ASN A 147 1.55 -4.69 10.62
CA ASN A 147 2.15 -4.65 9.30
C ASN A 147 2.67 -6.03 8.90
N ARG A 148 2.46 -6.38 7.64
CA ARG A 148 3.17 -7.46 6.98
C ARG A 148 4.34 -6.86 6.21
N TYR A 149 5.55 -7.26 6.55
CA TYR A 149 6.78 -6.91 5.84
C TYR A 149 7.13 -8.00 4.84
N VAL A 150 7.52 -7.58 3.66
CA VAL A 150 7.93 -8.48 2.57
C VAL A 150 9.26 -8.00 2.01
N ILE A 151 10.20 -8.92 1.85
CA ILE A 151 11.49 -8.69 1.20
C ILE A 151 11.49 -9.48 -0.10
N LEU A 152 11.54 -8.75 -1.21
CA LEU A 152 11.62 -9.30 -2.56
C LEU A 152 13.03 -9.14 -3.09
N GLN A 153 13.51 -10.11 -3.86
CA GLN A 153 14.72 -9.97 -4.66
C GLN A 153 14.37 -10.01 -6.14
N ARG A 154 14.85 -9.02 -6.89
CA ARG A 154 14.82 -9.06 -8.34
C ARG A 154 15.92 -10.01 -8.84
N LEU A 155 15.56 -11.03 -9.62
CA LEU A 155 16.48 -12.04 -10.17
C LEU A 155 17.15 -11.55 -11.45
#